data_f20c5ffd4eb4653981a3f39c762e6beb
#
_entry.id   f20c5ffd4eb4653981a3f39c762e6beb
#
_cell.length_a   1.000
_cell.length_b   1.000
_cell.length_c   1.000
_cell.angle_alpha   90.00
_cell.angle_beta   90.00
_cell.angle_gamma   90.00
#
_symmetry.space_group_name_H-M   'P 1'
#
loop_
_entity.id
_entity.type
_entity.pdbx_description
1 polymer ?
#
loop_
_entity_poly.entity_id
_entity_poly.type
_entity_poly.pdbx_seq_one_letter_code
_entity_poly.pdbx_strand_id
1 'polypeptide(L)'
;MKALQKVSKFLSDYTSIVVIAIAVVTFLVPNLMAWVNQMLFVDPVSNKFTCQSIIIGIIMFSMGLTLTTQDFKILAQRPFDICVGAIAQYLIMPFLAFGISKALNLPDGIALGLILVGCCPGGVSSNIMSYLCGGDVAFSVGMTTVSTLLSPFMTPLLVSLLASGTHVSIKALPMFVSIIETVIFPVAVGFLLNYLLGKKKAFAEAQKVMPGIAVLGLAFVVGGVVSSQGSKFFTSGVVIFAAVLLHNGLGYLL
;
A
#
# COMPACT_ATOMS: atom_id res chain seq x y z
N MET A 1 17.66 -0.06 22.91
CA MET A 1 16.78 0.95 22.30
C MET A 1 17.53 1.89 21.35
N LYS A 2 18.56 2.65 21.78
CA LYS A 2 19.28 3.61 20.89
C LYS A 2 19.89 2.97 19.63
N ALA A 3 20.43 1.75 19.71
CA ALA A 3 20.96 1.04 18.54
C ALA A 3 19.86 0.66 17.54
N LEU A 4 18.74 0.13 18.02
CA LEU A 4 17.58 -0.21 17.18
C LEU A 4 16.99 1.02 16.48
N GLN A 5 16.95 2.16 17.16
CA GLN A 5 16.48 3.42 16.57
C GLN A 5 17.43 3.94 15.48
N LYS A 6 18.75 3.79 15.66
CA LYS A 6 19.72 4.13 14.61
C LYS A 6 19.55 3.24 13.37
N VAL A 7 19.37 1.93 13.58
CA VAL A 7 19.12 0.99 12.49
C VAL A 7 17.79 1.30 11.79
N SER A 8 16.71 1.53 12.56
CA SER A 8 15.41 1.91 12.02
C SER A 8 15.50 3.19 11.18
N LYS A 9 16.18 4.21 11.68
CA LYS A 9 16.40 5.46 10.94
C LYS A 9 17.18 5.21 9.66
N PHE A 10 18.27 4.45 9.71
CA PHE A 10 19.06 4.10 8.54
C PHE A 10 18.21 3.37 7.49
N LEU A 11 17.42 2.36 7.89
CA LEU A 11 16.52 1.64 6.99
C LEU A 11 15.47 2.57 6.37
N SER A 12 14.93 3.51 7.16
CA SER A 12 13.95 4.48 6.69
C SER A 12 14.55 5.50 5.71
N ASP A 13 15.76 6.00 6.00
CA ASP A 13 16.46 6.95 5.13
C ASP A 13 16.88 6.31 3.79
N TYR A 14 17.18 5.01 3.78
CA TYR A 14 17.62 4.25 2.60
C TYR A 14 16.60 3.20 2.13
N THR A 15 15.31 3.43 2.36
CA THR A 15 14.22 2.49 2.01
C THR A 15 14.32 1.96 0.59
N SER A 16 14.52 2.84 -0.40
CA SER A 16 14.60 2.45 -1.81
C SER A 16 15.77 1.51 -2.09
N ILE A 17 16.94 1.79 -1.49
CA ILE A 17 18.13 0.96 -1.67
C ILE A 17 17.93 -0.41 -1.04
N VAL A 18 17.35 -0.48 0.16
CA VAL A 18 17.07 -1.74 0.86
C VAL A 18 16.09 -2.60 0.06
N VAL A 19 15.00 -2.01 -0.44
CA VAL A 19 13.99 -2.72 -1.23
C VAL A 19 14.58 -3.21 -2.55
N ILE A 20 15.32 -2.38 -3.27
CA ILE A 20 15.97 -2.76 -4.53
C ILE A 20 17.01 -3.86 -4.29
N ALA A 21 17.83 -3.75 -3.25
CA ALA A 21 18.84 -4.76 -2.93
C ALA A 21 18.20 -6.13 -2.67
N ILE A 22 17.13 -6.17 -1.87
CA ILE A 22 16.40 -7.42 -1.60
C ILE A 22 15.73 -7.94 -2.87
N ALA A 23 15.14 -7.08 -3.71
CA ALA A 23 14.56 -7.48 -4.99
C ALA A 23 15.62 -8.14 -5.90
N VAL A 24 16.80 -7.54 -6.04
CA VAL A 24 17.91 -8.08 -6.84
C VAL A 24 18.42 -9.39 -6.28
N VAL A 25 18.65 -9.47 -4.96
CA VAL A 25 19.11 -10.71 -4.31
C VAL A 25 18.09 -11.83 -4.50
N THR A 26 16.80 -11.53 -4.30
CA THR A 26 15.73 -12.52 -4.47
C THR A 26 15.56 -12.92 -5.93
N PHE A 27 15.79 -12.02 -6.87
CA PHE A 27 15.77 -12.32 -8.29
C PHE A 27 16.87 -13.34 -8.65
N LEU A 28 18.08 -13.19 -8.09
CA LEU A 28 19.18 -14.13 -8.30
C LEU A 28 18.99 -15.47 -7.56
N VAL A 29 18.35 -15.43 -6.39
CA VAL A 29 18.09 -16.61 -5.54
C VAL A 29 16.61 -16.64 -5.12
N PRO A 30 15.70 -17.08 -6.03
CA PRO A 30 14.24 -17.03 -5.77
C PRO A 30 13.80 -17.79 -4.51
N ASN A 31 14.47 -18.88 -4.19
CA ASN A 31 14.11 -19.71 -3.03
C ASN A 31 14.29 -19.00 -1.68
N LEU A 32 15.10 -17.93 -1.62
CA LEU A 32 15.39 -17.21 -0.39
C LEU A 32 14.11 -16.60 0.24
N MET A 33 13.18 -16.11 -0.59
CA MET A 33 11.95 -15.45 -0.15
C MET A 33 10.67 -16.24 -0.48
N ALA A 34 10.79 -17.50 -0.92
CA ALA A 34 9.63 -18.35 -1.26
C ALA A 34 8.69 -18.57 -0.06
N TRP A 35 9.22 -18.56 1.17
CA TRP A 35 8.46 -18.73 2.41
C TRP A 35 7.43 -17.60 2.62
N VAL A 36 7.67 -16.41 2.09
CA VAL A 36 6.74 -15.26 2.20
C VAL A 36 5.39 -15.59 1.56
N ASN A 37 5.39 -16.40 0.50
CA ASN A 37 4.18 -16.79 -0.24
C ASN A 37 3.53 -18.07 0.31
N GLN A 38 4.06 -18.68 1.40
CA GLN A 38 3.47 -19.87 1.99
C GLN A 38 2.09 -19.55 2.54
N MET A 39 1.15 -20.42 2.20
CA MET A 39 -0.21 -20.37 2.71
C MET A 39 -0.23 -20.92 4.14
N LEU A 40 -0.82 -20.16 5.05
CA LEU A 40 -0.96 -20.55 6.47
C LEU A 40 -2.33 -21.19 6.73
N PHE A 41 -3.39 -20.52 6.32
CA PHE A 41 -4.77 -21.02 6.45
C PHE A 41 -5.68 -20.34 5.41
N VAL A 42 -6.89 -20.87 5.26
CA VAL A 42 -7.94 -20.30 4.42
C VAL A 42 -9.02 -19.78 5.34
N ASP A 43 -9.38 -18.51 5.16
CA ASP A 43 -10.47 -17.87 5.89
C ASP A 43 -11.85 -18.45 5.49
N PRO A 44 -12.88 -18.37 6.35
CA PRO A 44 -14.25 -18.80 6.02
C PRO A 44 -14.84 -18.18 4.76
N VAL A 45 -14.33 -17.00 4.36
CA VAL A 45 -14.74 -16.29 3.12
C VAL A 45 -13.89 -16.72 1.90
N SER A 46 -13.10 -17.79 2.02
CA SER A 46 -12.23 -18.34 0.98
C SER A 46 -11.02 -17.46 0.60
N ASN A 47 -10.59 -16.56 1.48
CA ASN A 47 -9.32 -15.85 1.33
C ASN A 47 -8.17 -16.76 1.79
N LYS A 48 -7.10 -16.77 1.00
CA LYS A 48 -5.86 -17.46 1.37
C LYS A 48 -5.01 -16.54 2.22
N PHE A 49 -4.88 -16.86 3.49
CA PHE A 49 -3.99 -16.14 4.40
C PHE A 49 -2.57 -16.66 4.26
N THR A 50 -1.67 -15.79 3.82
CA THR A 50 -0.27 -16.13 3.59
C THR A 50 0.65 -15.44 4.60
N CYS A 51 1.91 -15.86 4.68
CA CYS A 51 2.89 -15.11 5.46
C CYS A 51 2.99 -13.64 5.00
N GLN A 52 2.80 -13.39 3.70
CA GLN A 52 2.73 -12.05 3.14
C GLN A 52 1.60 -11.21 3.77
N SER A 53 0.42 -11.81 3.99
CA SER A 53 -0.72 -11.11 4.62
C SER A 53 -0.38 -10.65 6.05
N ILE A 54 0.33 -11.49 6.82
CA ILE A 54 0.80 -11.13 8.17
C ILE A 54 1.81 -9.99 8.11
N ILE A 55 2.77 -10.06 7.19
CA ILE A 55 3.79 -9.00 7.03
C ILE A 55 3.12 -7.67 6.68
N ILE A 56 2.14 -7.68 5.76
CA ILE A 56 1.34 -6.49 5.43
C ILE A 56 0.60 -5.98 6.67
N GLY A 57 -0.02 -6.87 7.45
CA GLY A 57 -0.66 -6.52 8.72
C GLY A 57 0.29 -5.85 9.71
N ILE A 58 1.53 -6.32 9.84
CA ILE A 58 2.57 -5.71 10.69
C ILE A 58 2.96 -4.31 10.18
N ILE A 59 3.08 -4.13 8.86
CA ILE A 59 3.34 -2.83 8.25
C ILE A 59 2.19 -1.87 8.58
N MET A 60 0.95 -2.30 8.37
CA MET A 60 -0.25 -1.50 8.61
C MET A 60 -0.43 -1.17 10.10
N PHE A 61 -0.14 -2.13 10.98
CA PHE A 61 -0.12 -1.91 12.42
C PHE A 61 0.93 -0.85 12.81
N SER A 62 2.14 -0.94 12.24
CA SER A 62 3.19 0.05 12.45
C SER A 62 2.77 1.45 12.02
N MET A 63 2.04 1.56 10.91
CA MET A 63 1.44 2.82 10.45
C MET A 63 0.37 3.31 11.44
N GLY A 64 -0.51 2.43 11.89
CA GLY A 64 -1.53 2.76 12.89
C GLY A 64 -0.94 3.33 14.18
N LEU A 65 0.21 2.80 14.63
CA LEU A 65 0.92 3.33 15.79
C LEU A 65 1.43 4.77 15.61
N THR A 66 1.61 5.25 14.40
CA THR A 66 2.05 6.63 14.12
C THR A 66 0.90 7.61 13.96
N LEU A 67 -0.33 7.13 13.72
CA LEU A 67 -1.52 7.98 13.61
C LEU A 67 -1.86 8.62 14.96
N THR A 68 -2.19 9.91 14.92
CA THR A 68 -2.54 10.71 16.09
C THR A 68 -3.98 11.23 16.00
N THR A 69 -4.55 11.62 17.14
CA THR A 69 -5.87 12.30 17.17
C THR A 69 -5.84 13.65 16.46
N GLN A 70 -4.66 14.25 16.29
CA GLN A 70 -4.48 15.50 15.55
C GLN A 70 -4.78 15.30 14.06
N ASP A 71 -4.39 14.16 13.50
CA ASP A 71 -4.65 13.83 12.09
C ASP A 71 -6.17 13.78 11.81
N PHE A 72 -6.95 13.26 12.77
CA PHE A 72 -8.41 13.27 12.66
C PHE A 72 -9.04 14.66 12.85
N LYS A 73 -8.41 15.55 13.63
CA LYS A 73 -8.87 16.94 13.73
C LYS A 73 -8.71 17.70 12.41
N ILE A 74 -7.65 17.42 11.66
CA ILE A 74 -7.42 18.00 10.34
C ILE A 74 -8.56 17.63 9.38
N LEU A 75 -9.01 16.37 9.43
CA LEU A 75 -10.18 15.93 8.66
C LEU A 75 -11.43 16.76 9.01
N ALA A 76 -11.65 17.02 10.30
CA ALA A 76 -12.79 17.78 10.77
C ALA A 76 -12.72 19.28 10.42
N GLN A 77 -11.53 19.82 10.24
CA GLN A 77 -11.32 21.24 9.92
C GLN A 77 -11.49 21.57 8.43
N ARG A 78 -11.19 20.63 7.53
CA ARG A 78 -11.26 20.80 6.07
C ARG A 78 -11.97 19.63 5.38
N PRO A 79 -13.20 19.30 5.77
CA PRO A 79 -13.89 18.12 5.27
C PRO A 79 -14.15 18.19 3.77
N PHE A 80 -14.48 19.38 3.26
CA PHE A 80 -14.79 19.57 1.83
C PHE A 80 -13.56 19.31 0.95
N ASP A 81 -12.42 19.93 1.25
CA ASP A 81 -11.20 19.78 0.46
C ASP A 81 -10.74 18.34 0.43
N ILE A 82 -10.77 17.66 1.59
CA ILE A 82 -10.37 16.26 1.72
C ILE A 82 -11.33 15.33 0.99
N CYS A 83 -12.64 15.58 1.07
CA CYS A 83 -13.62 14.81 0.30
C CYS A 83 -13.43 14.97 -1.20
N VAL A 84 -13.22 16.19 -1.69
CA VAL A 84 -12.93 16.44 -3.11
C VAL A 84 -11.67 15.71 -3.55
N GLY A 85 -10.60 15.77 -2.77
CA GLY A 85 -9.37 15.06 -3.07
C GLY A 85 -9.53 13.52 -3.07
N ALA A 86 -10.28 12.97 -2.11
CA ALA A 86 -10.54 11.53 -2.05
C ALA A 86 -11.44 11.06 -3.21
N ILE A 87 -12.44 11.86 -3.60
CA ILE A 87 -13.28 11.58 -4.78
C ILE A 87 -12.44 11.66 -6.05
N ALA A 88 -11.61 12.69 -6.20
CA ALA A 88 -10.70 12.82 -7.33
C ALA A 88 -9.75 11.61 -7.44
N GLN A 89 -9.16 11.16 -6.34
CA GLN A 89 -8.31 9.97 -6.30
C GLN A 89 -9.04 8.73 -6.83
N TYR A 90 -10.23 8.43 -6.32
CA TYR A 90 -11.00 7.25 -6.70
C TYR A 90 -11.73 7.38 -8.05
N LEU A 91 -11.81 8.58 -8.60
CA LEU A 91 -12.33 8.81 -9.95
C LEU A 91 -11.19 8.80 -10.97
N ILE A 92 -10.18 9.61 -10.78
CA ILE A 92 -9.13 9.83 -11.79
C ILE A 92 -8.25 8.59 -11.95
N MET A 93 -7.67 8.09 -10.86
CA MET A 93 -6.67 7.02 -10.95
C MET A 93 -7.22 5.69 -11.49
N PRO A 94 -8.40 5.19 -11.06
CA PRO A 94 -8.95 3.96 -11.61
C PRO A 94 -9.32 4.06 -13.10
N PHE A 95 -9.96 5.18 -13.49
CA PHE A 95 -10.36 5.38 -14.88
C PHE A 95 -9.16 5.61 -15.80
N LEU A 96 -8.12 6.28 -15.30
CA LEU A 96 -6.85 6.43 -16.00
C LEU A 96 -6.19 5.06 -16.21
N ALA A 97 -6.13 4.22 -15.17
CA ALA A 97 -5.61 2.85 -15.27
C ALA A 97 -6.38 2.02 -16.29
N PHE A 98 -7.71 2.10 -16.26
CA PHE A 98 -8.58 1.44 -17.25
C PHE A 98 -8.32 1.95 -18.68
N GLY A 99 -8.25 3.28 -18.87
CA GLY A 99 -7.97 3.88 -20.17
C GLY A 99 -6.60 3.47 -20.73
N ILE A 100 -5.55 3.48 -19.92
CA ILE A 100 -4.20 3.03 -20.31
C ILE A 100 -4.21 1.54 -20.66
N SER A 101 -4.90 0.71 -19.85
CA SER A 101 -4.96 -0.73 -20.11
C SER A 101 -5.62 -1.07 -21.45
N LYS A 102 -6.63 -0.31 -21.84
CA LYS A 102 -7.30 -0.42 -23.14
C LYS A 102 -6.45 0.16 -24.27
N ALA A 103 -5.85 1.32 -24.08
CA ALA A 103 -5.03 1.99 -25.11
C ALA A 103 -3.78 1.17 -25.48
N LEU A 104 -3.15 0.52 -24.50
CA LEU A 104 -1.99 -0.34 -24.72
C LEU A 104 -2.34 -1.80 -25.02
N ASN A 105 -3.63 -2.16 -25.11
CA ASN A 105 -4.10 -3.54 -25.30
C ASN A 105 -3.39 -4.52 -24.34
N LEU A 106 -3.36 -4.18 -23.04
CA LEU A 106 -2.65 -4.98 -22.05
C LEU A 106 -3.28 -6.36 -21.88
N PRO A 107 -2.50 -7.43 -21.72
CA PRO A 107 -3.02 -8.74 -21.32
C PRO A 107 -3.85 -8.64 -20.04
N ASP A 108 -4.91 -9.43 -19.92
CA ASP A 108 -5.91 -9.36 -18.84
C ASP A 108 -5.28 -9.30 -17.43
N GLY A 109 -4.25 -10.10 -17.16
CA GLY A 109 -3.58 -10.12 -15.87
C GLY A 109 -2.84 -8.82 -15.56
N ILE A 110 -2.21 -8.18 -16.57
CA ILE A 110 -1.49 -6.91 -16.42
C ILE A 110 -2.51 -5.76 -16.33
N ALA A 111 -3.54 -5.78 -17.16
CA ALA A 111 -4.65 -4.82 -17.14
C ALA A 111 -5.31 -4.79 -15.76
N LEU A 112 -5.65 -5.98 -15.21
CA LEU A 112 -6.20 -6.11 -13.87
C LEU A 112 -5.25 -5.56 -12.81
N GLY A 113 -3.95 -5.88 -12.90
CA GLY A 113 -2.94 -5.36 -11.97
C GLY A 113 -2.86 -3.84 -11.98
N LEU A 114 -2.89 -3.21 -13.17
CA LEU A 114 -2.89 -1.75 -13.30
C LEU A 114 -4.17 -1.12 -12.75
N ILE A 115 -5.34 -1.70 -13.02
CA ILE A 115 -6.63 -1.27 -12.47
C ILE A 115 -6.62 -1.37 -10.93
N LEU A 116 -6.11 -2.49 -10.38
CA LEU A 116 -5.96 -2.66 -8.94
C LEU A 116 -5.10 -1.54 -8.32
N VAL A 117 -3.97 -1.20 -8.93
CA VAL A 117 -3.12 -0.09 -8.47
C VAL A 117 -3.88 1.23 -8.50
N GLY A 118 -4.62 1.51 -9.60
CA GLY A 118 -5.45 2.71 -9.71
C GLY A 118 -6.55 2.79 -8.65
N CYS A 119 -7.11 1.65 -8.22
CA CYS A 119 -8.14 1.56 -7.19
C CYS A 119 -7.57 1.57 -5.75
N CYS A 120 -6.25 1.63 -5.58
CA CYS A 120 -5.65 1.72 -4.25
C CYS A 120 -5.80 3.13 -3.65
N PRO A 121 -5.87 3.22 -2.30
CA PRO A 121 -5.85 4.51 -1.61
C PRO A 121 -4.52 5.24 -1.81
N GLY A 122 -4.49 6.52 -1.50
CA GLY A 122 -3.29 7.35 -1.54
C GLY A 122 -2.16 6.78 -0.68
N GLY A 123 -0.94 6.83 -1.19
CA GLY A 123 0.25 6.30 -0.50
C GLY A 123 0.87 7.30 0.47
N VAL A 124 1.43 6.81 1.57
CA VAL A 124 2.13 7.65 2.58
C VAL A 124 3.31 8.42 1.99
N SER A 125 3.91 7.92 0.91
CA SER A 125 4.98 8.62 0.18
C SER A 125 4.54 10.00 -0.31
N SER A 126 3.24 10.20 -0.62
CA SER A 126 2.72 11.50 -1.04
C SER A 126 2.88 12.57 0.05
N ASN A 127 2.79 12.19 1.33
CA ASN A 127 2.97 13.10 2.46
C ASN A 127 4.41 13.62 2.53
N ILE A 128 5.38 12.74 2.24
CA ILE A 128 6.81 13.10 2.19
C ILE A 128 7.07 14.01 0.99
N MET A 129 6.48 13.70 -0.17
CA MET A 129 6.63 14.54 -1.37
C MET A 129 5.99 15.92 -1.16
N SER A 130 4.81 15.99 -0.55
CA SER A 130 4.18 17.26 -0.18
C SER A 130 5.07 18.09 0.74
N TYR A 131 5.72 17.47 1.73
CA TYR A 131 6.68 18.15 2.60
C TYR A 131 7.90 18.68 1.83
N LEU A 132 8.50 17.86 0.98
CA LEU A 132 9.69 18.25 0.20
C LEU A 132 9.40 19.36 -0.82
N CYS A 133 8.19 19.36 -1.39
CA CYS A 133 7.75 20.38 -2.34
C CYS A 133 7.18 21.65 -1.67
N GLY A 134 7.16 21.73 -0.33
CA GLY A 134 6.57 22.86 0.39
C GLY A 134 5.04 22.92 0.28
N GLY A 135 4.39 21.81 -0.02
CA GLY A 135 2.93 21.68 -0.13
C GLY A 135 2.26 21.51 1.23
N ASP A 136 0.94 21.44 1.22
CA ASP A 136 0.12 21.23 2.43
C ASP A 136 0.17 19.77 2.88
N VAL A 137 1.09 19.48 3.80
CA VAL A 137 1.27 18.14 4.38
C VAL A 137 0.02 17.69 5.15
N ALA A 138 -0.67 18.63 5.81
CA ALA A 138 -1.87 18.31 6.59
C ALA A 138 -3.01 17.84 5.67
N PHE A 139 -3.19 18.49 4.54
CA PHE A 139 -4.13 18.06 3.50
C PHE A 139 -3.76 16.67 2.94
N SER A 140 -2.50 16.44 2.61
CA SER A 140 -2.01 15.16 2.10
C SER A 140 -2.26 14.00 3.07
N VAL A 141 -1.95 14.19 4.36
CA VAL A 141 -2.22 13.21 5.43
C VAL A 141 -3.72 12.95 5.57
N GLY A 142 -4.53 14.00 5.56
CA GLY A 142 -5.99 13.90 5.62
C GLY A 142 -6.55 13.08 4.46
N MET A 143 -6.13 13.37 3.24
CA MET A 143 -6.52 12.66 2.02
C MET A 143 -6.14 11.16 2.08
N THR A 144 -4.90 10.88 2.48
CA THR A 144 -4.41 9.50 2.62
C THR A 144 -5.22 8.74 3.66
N THR A 145 -5.54 9.36 4.79
CA THR A 145 -6.32 8.74 5.86
C THR A 145 -7.74 8.42 5.38
N VAL A 146 -8.44 9.37 4.76
CA VAL A 146 -9.81 9.16 4.26
C VAL A 146 -9.83 8.11 3.16
N SER A 147 -8.93 8.20 2.17
CA SER A 147 -8.88 7.20 1.10
C SER A 147 -8.60 5.80 1.63
N THR A 148 -7.73 5.66 2.65
CA THR A 148 -7.46 4.36 3.28
C THR A 148 -8.70 3.82 4.01
N LEU A 149 -9.44 4.66 4.73
CA LEU A 149 -10.67 4.24 5.40
C LEU A 149 -11.78 3.85 4.42
N LEU A 150 -11.84 4.49 3.26
CA LEU A 150 -12.81 4.18 2.20
C LEU A 150 -12.39 2.96 1.35
N SER A 151 -11.13 2.57 1.36
CA SER A 151 -10.59 1.52 0.48
C SER A 151 -11.32 0.17 0.56
N PRO A 152 -11.81 -0.34 1.71
CA PRO A 152 -12.52 -1.61 1.75
C PRO A 152 -13.77 -1.63 0.87
N PHE A 153 -14.42 -0.48 0.73
CA PHE A 153 -15.63 -0.32 -0.08
C PHE A 153 -15.28 0.07 -1.53
N MET A 154 -14.47 1.13 -1.68
CA MET A 154 -14.20 1.73 -2.99
C MET A 154 -13.34 0.83 -3.87
N THR A 155 -12.30 0.19 -3.32
CA THR A 155 -11.42 -0.67 -4.11
C THR A 155 -12.14 -1.89 -4.70
N PRO A 156 -12.88 -2.73 -3.93
CA PRO A 156 -13.62 -3.84 -4.50
C PRO A 156 -14.71 -3.42 -5.48
N LEU A 157 -15.39 -2.31 -5.19
CA LEU A 157 -16.47 -1.77 -6.06
C LEU A 157 -15.88 -1.36 -7.42
N LEU A 158 -14.84 -0.54 -7.43
CA LEU A 158 -14.24 -0.02 -8.65
C LEU A 158 -13.53 -1.11 -9.46
N VAL A 159 -12.82 -2.03 -8.78
CA VAL A 159 -12.19 -3.17 -9.45
C VAL A 159 -13.25 -4.06 -10.09
N SER A 160 -14.33 -4.36 -9.38
CA SER A 160 -15.45 -5.15 -9.90
C SER A 160 -16.11 -4.49 -11.13
N LEU A 161 -16.24 -3.16 -11.11
CA LEU A 161 -16.81 -2.37 -12.20
C LEU A 161 -15.90 -2.33 -13.43
N LEU A 162 -14.62 -1.96 -13.22
CA LEU A 162 -13.69 -1.67 -14.31
C LEU A 162 -13.04 -2.93 -14.89
N ALA A 163 -12.87 -3.97 -14.07
CA ALA A 163 -12.29 -5.23 -14.51
C ALA A 163 -13.34 -6.22 -15.06
N SER A 164 -14.62 -5.84 -15.13
CA SER A 164 -15.69 -6.68 -15.70
C SER A 164 -15.46 -7.08 -17.15
N GLY A 165 -14.61 -6.33 -17.88
CA GLY A 165 -14.20 -6.66 -19.25
C GLY A 165 -12.96 -7.56 -19.36
N THR A 166 -12.37 -7.99 -18.24
CA THR A 166 -11.27 -8.98 -18.21
C THR A 166 -11.83 -10.37 -17.93
N HIS A 167 -11.22 -11.41 -18.49
CA HIS A 167 -11.62 -12.80 -18.23
C HIS A 167 -11.23 -13.31 -16.83
N VAL A 168 -10.81 -12.43 -15.94
CA VAL A 168 -10.41 -12.76 -14.56
C VAL A 168 -11.61 -12.60 -13.63
N SER A 169 -12.05 -13.70 -13.02
CA SER A 169 -13.14 -13.68 -12.04
C SER A 169 -12.68 -13.03 -10.73
N ILE A 170 -13.25 -11.86 -10.43
CA ILE A 170 -13.00 -11.13 -9.19
C ILE A 170 -14.23 -11.27 -8.29
N LYS A 171 -13.98 -11.67 -7.04
CA LYS A 171 -15.01 -11.75 -6.01
C LYS A 171 -14.88 -10.54 -5.08
N ALA A 172 -15.81 -9.60 -5.15
CA ALA A 172 -15.77 -8.36 -4.38
C ALA A 172 -15.81 -8.61 -2.86
N LEU A 173 -16.62 -9.57 -2.41
CA LEU A 173 -16.76 -9.86 -0.97
C LEU A 173 -15.45 -10.40 -0.33
N PRO A 174 -14.76 -11.41 -0.88
CA PRO A 174 -13.45 -11.81 -0.38
C PRO A 174 -12.43 -10.68 -0.37
N MET A 175 -12.42 -9.82 -1.40
CA MET A 175 -11.52 -8.66 -1.47
C MET A 175 -11.84 -7.64 -0.36
N PHE A 176 -13.11 -7.34 -0.12
CA PHE A 176 -13.56 -6.46 0.97
C PHE A 176 -13.08 -6.98 2.34
N VAL A 177 -13.33 -8.25 2.63
CA VAL A 177 -12.92 -8.88 3.89
C VAL A 177 -11.39 -8.86 4.04
N SER A 178 -10.66 -9.21 2.98
CA SER A 178 -9.20 -9.19 2.98
C SER A 178 -8.62 -7.81 3.30
N ILE A 179 -9.19 -6.73 2.76
CA ILE A 179 -8.74 -5.37 3.06
C ILE A 179 -9.04 -5.00 4.52
N ILE A 180 -10.19 -5.38 5.04
CA ILE A 180 -10.50 -5.16 6.47
C ILE A 180 -9.49 -5.87 7.36
N GLU A 181 -9.22 -7.15 7.10
CA GLU A 181 -8.34 -7.98 7.93
C GLU A 181 -6.87 -7.54 7.84
N THR A 182 -6.40 -7.20 6.65
CA THR A 182 -4.97 -6.92 6.43
C THR A 182 -4.60 -5.44 6.54
N VAL A 183 -5.57 -4.52 6.43
CA VAL A 183 -5.32 -3.07 6.46
C VAL A 183 -6.05 -2.42 7.63
N ILE A 184 -7.38 -2.43 7.63
CA ILE A 184 -8.16 -1.63 8.58
C ILE A 184 -7.98 -2.13 10.01
N PHE A 185 -8.11 -3.43 10.24
CA PHE A 185 -8.00 -4.00 11.58
C PHE A 185 -6.62 -3.73 12.22
N PRO A 186 -5.47 -4.01 11.56
CA PRO A 186 -4.17 -3.71 12.13
C PRO A 186 -3.93 -2.21 12.36
N VAL A 187 -4.38 -1.34 11.43
CA VAL A 187 -4.28 0.12 11.59
C VAL A 187 -5.10 0.58 12.80
N ALA A 188 -6.34 0.10 12.95
CA ALA A 188 -7.21 0.48 14.06
C ALA A 188 -6.63 0.05 15.42
N VAL A 189 -6.08 -1.18 15.50
CA VAL A 189 -5.41 -1.69 16.70
C VAL A 189 -4.17 -0.85 17.02
N GLY A 190 -3.36 -0.52 16.00
CA GLY A 190 -2.18 0.34 16.16
C GLY A 190 -2.55 1.73 16.68
N PHE A 191 -3.56 2.35 16.08
CA PHE A 191 -4.07 3.66 16.52
C PHE A 191 -4.61 3.62 17.95
N LEU A 192 -5.40 2.59 18.29
CA LEU A 192 -5.94 2.43 19.64
C LEU A 192 -4.80 2.29 20.68
N LEU A 193 -3.78 1.51 20.38
CA LEU A 193 -2.61 1.39 21.25
C LEU A 193 -1.86 2.71 21.38
N ASN A 194 -1.71 3.46 20.30
CA ASN A 194 -1.10 4.80 20.36
C ASN A 194 -1.95 5.75 21.21
N TYR A 195 -3.25 5.73 21.06
CA TYR A 195 -4.16 6.55 21.86
C TYR A 195 -4.06 6.24 23.36
N LEU A 196 -4.01 4.96 23.72
CA LEU A 196 -3.96 4.51 25.12
C LEU A 196 -2.57 4.65 25.76
N LEU A 197 -1.51 4.33 25.01
CA LEU A 197 -0.15 4.19 25.54
C LEU A 197 0.81 5.27 25.04
N GLY A 198 0.45 6.10 24.08
CA GLY A 198 1.33 7.08 23.44
C GLY A 198 1.98 8.09 24.39
N LYS A 199 1.33 8.36 25.54
CA LYS A 199 1.89 9.23 26.59
C LYS A 199 3.03 8.59 27.41
N LYS A 200 3.21 7.25 27.33
CA LYS A 200 4.26 6.55 28.07
C LYS A 200 5.60 6.68 27.34
N LYS A 201 6.64 7.15 28.03
CA LYS A 201 8.00 7.32 27.45
C LYS A 201 8.55 6.05 26.78
N ALA A 202 8.36 4.88 27.41
CA ALA A 202 8.79 3.60 26.85
C ALA A 202 8.12 3.27 25.52
N PHE A 203 6.83 3.61 25.38
CA PHE A 203 6.06 3.40 24.16
C PHE A 203 6.50 4.36 23.05
N ALA A 204 6.70 5.64 23.36
CA ALA A 204 7.23 6.65 22.43
C ALA A 204 8.62 6.28 21.89
N GLU A 205 9.46 5.66 22.73
CA GLU A 205 10.77 5.14 22.29
C GLU A 205 10.62 3.92 21.36
N ALA A 206 9.63 3.05 21.59
CA ALA A 206 9.33 1.91 20.72
C ALA A 206 8.77 2.37 19.35
N GLN A 207 7.92 3.39 19.33
CA GLN A 207 7.38 3.96 18.08
C GLN A 207 8.47 4.39 17.11
N LYS A 208 9.60 4.90 17.58
CA LYS A 208 10.75 5.32 16.74
C LYS A 208 11.38 4.15 15.95
N VAL A 209 11.10 2.91 16.34
CA VAL A 209 11.60 1.71 15.65
C VAL A 209 10.60 1.23 14.57
N MET A 210 9.34 1.62 14.65
CA MET A 210 8.27 1.15 13.75
C MET A 210 8.53 1.43 12.26
N PRO A 211 9.04 2.61 11.84
CA PRO A 211 9.33 2.84 10.42
C PRO A 211 10.33 1.83 9.85
N GLY A 212 11.37 1.46 10.60
CA GLY A 212 12.33 0.44 10.16
C GLY A 212 11.72 -0.95 10.02
N ILE A 213 10.78 -1.32 10.91
CA ILE A 213 10.02 -2.57 10.81
C ILE A 213 9.15 -2.56 9.55
N ALA A 214 8.48 -1.45 9.26
CA ALA A 214 7.66 -1.29 8.06
C ALA A 214 8.51 -1.42 6.78
N VAL A 215 9.71 -0.83 6.75
CA VAL A 215 10.63 -0.95 5.61
C VAL A 215 11.11 -2.39 5.39
N LEU A 216 11.47 -3.09 6.46
CA LEU A 216 11.84 -4.52 6.36
C LEU A 216 10.65 -5.37 5.88
N GLY A 217 9.47 -5.12 6.42
CA GLY A 217 8.25 -5.78 5.96
C GLY A 217 8.00 -5.55 4.48
N LEU A 218 8.10 -4.29 4.03
CA LEU A 218 7.96 -3.94 2.61
C LEU A 218 9.00 -4.68 1.74
N ALA A 219 10.24 -4.73 2.19
CA ALA A 219 11.31 -5.43 1.47
C ALA A 219 11.03 -6.94 1.36
N PHE A 220 10.49 -7.59 2.42
CA PHE A 220 10.08 -8.99 2.38
C PHE A 220 8.88 -9.21 1.44
N VAL A 221 7.88 -8.34 1.45
CA VAL A 221 6.74 -8.41 0.53
C VAL A 221 7.21 -8.31 -0.92
N VAL A 222 8.05 -7.32 -1.23
CA VAL A 222 8.63 -7.16 -2.58
C VAL A 222 9.47 -8.37 -2.96
N GLY A 223 10.32 -8.88 -2.06
CA GLY A 223 11.08 -10.10 -2.26
C GLY A 223 10.18 -11.30 -2.55
N GLY A 224 9.10 -11.49 -1.79
CA GLY A 224 8.12 -12.55 -2.03
C GLY A 224 7.47 -12.47 -3.42
N VAL A 225 7.10 -11.28 -3.88
CA VAL A 225 6.56 -11.06 -5.22
C VAL A 225 7.60 -11.37 -6.30
N VAL A 226 8.84 -10.90 -6.14
CA VAL A 226 9.94 -11.18 -7.08
C VAL A 226 10.26 -12.67 -7.11
N SER A 227 10.25 -13.36 -5.96
CA SER A 227 10.44 -14.80 -5.87
C SER A 227 9.44 -15.59 -6.72
N SER A 228 8.16 -15.17 -6.73
CA SER A 228 7.09 -15.89 -7.41
C SER A 228 6.88 -15.48 -8.86
N GLN A 229 7.21 -14.24 -9.24
CA GLN A 229 6.89 -13.65 -10.54
C GLN A 229 8.12 -13.15 -11.32
N GLY A 230 9.33 -13.29 -10.77
CA GLY A 230 10.54 -12.71 -11.34
C GLY A 230 10.82 -13.11 -12.80
N SER A 231 10.52 -14.35 -13.19
CA SER A 231 10.69 -14.81 -14.57
C SER A 231 9.76 -14.10 -15.57
N LYS A 232 8.57 -13.70 -15.15
CA LYS A 232 7.60 -12.97 -15.98
C LYS A 232 7.99 -11.50 -16.20
N PHE A 233 8.86 -10.97 -15.34
CA PHE A 233 9.31 -9.59 -15.43
C PHE A 233 10.07 -9.31 -16.73
N PHE A 234 10.82 -10.26 -17.27
CA PHE A 234 11.54 -10.08 -18.53
C PHE A 234 10.64 -10.11 -19.76
N THR A 235 9.57 -10.90 -19.72
CA THR A 235 8.66 -11.02 -20.87
C THR A 235 7.69 -9.85 -20.98
N SER A 236 7.35 -9.21 -19.86
CA SER A 236 6.32 -8.16 -19.82
C SER A 236 6.82 -6.84 -19.23
N GLY A 237 8.08 -6.79 -18.76
CA GLY A 237 8.62 -5.68 -17.97
C GLY A 237 8.59 -4.33 -18.68
N VAL A 238 8.88 -4.27 -19.98
CA VAL A 238 8.87 -3.02 -20.75
C VAL A 238 7.45 -2.45 -20.82
N VAL A 239 6.46 -3.32 -21.07
CA VAL A 239 5.05 -2.92 -21.18
C VAL A 239 4.51 -2.46 -19.81
N ILE A 240 4.86 -3.19 -18.74
CA ILE A 240 4.48 -2.81 -17.37
C ILE A 240 5.15 -1.48 -17.00
N PHE A 241 6.43 -1.30 -17.32
CA PHE A 241 7.15 -0.06 -17.04
C PHE A 241 6.52 1.13 -17.75
N ALA A 242 6.20 0.99 -19.05
CA ALA A 242 5.52 2.03 -19.81
C ALA A 242 4.13 2.36 -19.22
N ALA A 243 3.35 1.33 -18.88
CA ALA A 243 2.03 1.50 -18.28
C ALA A 243 2.09 2.22 -16.93
N VAL A 244 3.06 1.86 -16.06
CA VAL A 244 3.26 2.50 -14.74
C VAL A 244 3.74 3.94 -14.91
N LEU A 245 4.66 4.21 -15.84
CA LEU A 245 5.12 5.57 -16.14
C LEU A 245 3.98 6.46 -16.61
N LEU A 246 3.17 5.98 -17.54
CA LEU A 246 2.01 6.72 -18.05
C LEU A 246 0.97 6.94 -16.94
N HIS A 247 0.66 5.90 -16.17
CA HIS A 247 -0.33 5.99 -15.10
C HIS A 247 0.07 7.00 -14.01
N ASN A 248 1.32 6.92 -13.51
CA ASN A 248 1.79 7.87 -12.50
C ASN A 248 2.02 9.26 -13.10
N GLY A 249 2.63 9.35 -14.28
CA GLY A 249 2.90 10.64 -14.95
C GLY A 249 1.64 11.44 -15.23
N LEU A 250 0.61 10.79 -15.79
CA LEU A 250 -0.68 11.42 -16.03
C LEU A 250 -1.44 11.70 -14.73
N GLY A 251 -1.33 10.79 -13.74
CA GLY A 251 -1.93 11.00 -12.43
C GLY A 251 -1.36 12.19 -11.65
N TYR A 252 -0.12 12.59 -11.92
CA TYR A 252 0.47 13.84 -11.36
C TYR A 252 0.08 15.10 -12.12
N LEU A 253 -0.37 14.96 -13.37
CA LEU A 253 -0.78 16.10 -14.20
C LEU A 253 -2.26 16.46 -14.03
N LEU A 254 -3.09 15.51 -13.62
CA LEU A 254 -4.53 15.67 -13.42
C LEU A 254 -4.87 15.95 -11.96
#